data_ceb24080e383e04b276c33a7464f8b58
#
_entry.id   ceb24080e383e04b276c33a7464f8b58
#
_cell.length_a   1.000
_cell.length_b   1.000
_cell.length_c   1.000
_cell.angle_alpha   90.00
_cell.angle_beta   90.00
_cell.angle_gamma   90.00
#
_symmetry.space_group_name_H-M   'P 1'
#
loop_
_entity.id
_entity.type
_entity.pdbx_description
1 polymer ?
#
loop_
_entity_poly.entity_id
_entity_poly.type
_entity_poly.pdbx_seq_one_letter_code
_entity_poly.pdbx_strand_id
1 'polypeptide(L)'
;MIKWTLPVAAAVLLAAAWSHWPAAAQRAPQPAAAGDMITFDQYRDFRAHDLQQRQARLARQLSDPGLSVAEKASVERRKAYYDRLAAMPAEERDQLYRARFDQIDSNHDGKLDAEERAVWREKQREVYRQQSADRARPVDQQP
;
A
#
# COMPACT_ATOMS: atom_id res chain seq x y z
N MET A 1 62.71 24.58 -23.03
CA MET A 1 61.40 25.12 -23.40
C MET A 1 60.56 24.00 -23.98
N ILE A 2 59.77 23.36 -23.17
CA ILE A 2 58.88 22.25 -23.58
C ILE A 2 57.47 22.72 -23.45
N LYS A 3 56.78 22.88 -24.60
CA LYS A 3 55.36 23.26 -24.68
C LYS A 3 54.51 21.99 -24.54
N TRP A 4 53.75 21.90 -23.47
CA TRP A 4 52.76 20.88 -23.29
C TRP A 4 51.40 21.34 -23.84
N THR A 5 50.97 20.71 -24.90
CA THR A 5 49.62 20.87 -25.45
C THR A 5 48.71 19.86 -24.80
N LEU A 6 47.69 20.30 -24.08
CA LEU A 6 46.63 19.48 -23.49
C LEU A 6 45.64 19.01 -24.57
N PRO A 7 45.25 17.75 -24.63
CA PRO A 7 44.13 17.33 -25.46
C PRO A 7 42.82 17.64 -24.78
N VAL A 8 41.89 18.17 -25.57
CA VAL A 8 40.51 18.42 -25.22
C VAL A 8 39.81 17.08 -25.01
N ALA A 9 39.34 16.83 -23.78
CA ALA A 9 38.53 15.68 -23.46
C ALA A 9 37.14 15.85 -24.02
N ALA A 10 36.76 14.97 -24.93
CA ALA A 10 35.42 14.87 -25.47
C ALA A 10 34.46 14.36 -24.37
N ALA A 11 33.52 15.21 -23.97
CA ALA A 11 32.43 14.81 -23.09
C ALA A 11 31.45 13.89 -23.84
N VAL A 12 31.51 12.61 -23.54
CA VAL A 12 30.50 11.64 -23.99
C VAL A 12 29.24 11.83 -23.17
N LEU A 13 28.22 12.42 -23.77
CA LEU A 13 26.87 12.47 -23.22
C LEU A 13 26.28 11.05 -23.30
N LEU A 14 26.35 10.31 -22.20
CA LEU A 14 25.52 9.14 -22.00
C LEU A 14 24.09 9.58 -21.74
N ALA A 15 23.30 9.67 -22.80
CA ALA A 15 21.85 9.73 -22.71
C ALA A 15 21.36 8.41 -22.10
N ALA A 16 21.07 8.42 -20.80
CA ALA A 16 20.40 7.33 -20.15
C ALA A 16 19.00 7.21 -20.77
N ALA A 17 18.85 6.24 -21.68
CA ALA A 17 17.56 5.77 -22.14
C ALA A 17 16.83 5.13 -20.94
N TRP A 18 16.05 5.93 -20.23
CA TRP A 18 15.07 5.42 -19.28
C TRP A 18 13.96 4.77 -20.05
N SER A 19 14.22 3.50 -20.31
CA SER A 19 13.36 2.58 -21.02
C SER A 19 11.97 2.60 -20.42
N HIS A 20 11.04 2.90 -21.28
CA HIS A 20 9.60 2.79 -21.19
C HIS A 20 9.17 1.53 -20.43
N TRP A 21 8.89 1.69 -19.14
CA TRP A 21 8.14 0.71 -18.40
C TRP A 21 6.70 0.82 -18.89
N PRO A 22 6.12 -0.27 -19.45
CA PRO A 22 4.75 -0.20 -19.91
C PRO A 22 3.85 0.10 -18.71
N ALA A 23 3.27 1.28 -18.67
CA ALA A 23 2.32 1.74 -17.66
C ALA A 23 1.01 0.92 -17.64
N ALA A 24 0.91 -0.12 -18.44
CA ALA A 24 -0.28 -0.96 -18.57
C ALA A 24 -0.42 -2.05 -17.50
N ALA A 25 0.62 -2.34 -16.69
CA ALA A 25 0.61 -3.48 -15.79
C ALA A 25 0.29 -3.15 -14.32
N GLN A 26 -0.01 -1.91 -13.98
CA GLN A 26 -0.23 -1.49 -12.59
C GLN A 26 -1.54 -0.73 -12.35
N ARG A 27 -2.52 -0.94 -13.20
CA ARG A 27 -3.86 -0.47 -12.84
C ARG A 27 -4.40 -1.41 -11.78
N ALA A 28 -4.10 -1.10 -10.50
CA ALA A 28 -4.95 -1.58 -9.42
C ALA A 28 -6.40 -1.30 -9.82
N PRO A 29 -7.36 -2.20 -9.54
CA PRO A 29 -8.75 -1.88 -9.75
C PRO A 29 -9.00 -0.53 -9.11
N GLN A 30 -9.23 0.49 -9.95
CA GLN A 30 -9.57 1.81 -9.43
C GLN A 30 -10.87 1.63 -8.67
N PRO A 31 -10.97 2.15 -7.45
CA PRO A 31 -12.27 2.22 -6.80
C PRO A 31 -13.21 2.87 -7.81
N ALA A 32 -14.37 2.25 -8.00
CA ALA A 32 -15.39 2.69 -8.93
C ALA A 32 -15.47 4.21 -8.98
N ALA A 33 -15.68 4.77 -10.17
CA ALA A 33 -15.68 6.21 -10.42
C ALA A 33 -16.60 6.92 -9.39
N ALA A 34 -16.27 8.16 -9.04
CA ALA A 34 -17.04 8.93 -8.07
C ALA A 34 -18.53 8.97 -8.50
N GLY A 35 -19.35 8.18 -7.83
CA GLY A 35 -20.78 7.98 -8.16
C GLY A 35 -21.24 6.53 -8.14
N ASP A 36 -20.33 5.55 -8.26
CA ASP A 36 -20.73 4.16 -8.27
C ASP A 36 -20.88 3.62 -6.85
N MET A 37 -22.06 3.08 -6.55
CA MET A 37 -22.31 2.34 -5.32
C MET A 37 -21.60 1.00 -5.37
N ILE A 38 -20.93 0.61 -4.29
CA ILE A 38 -20.19 -0.65 -4.17
C ILE A 38 -21.00 -1.61 -3.31
N THR A 39 -21.40 -2.73 -3.87
CA THR A 39 -22.05 -3.82 -3.12
C THR A 39 -21.04 -4.55 -2.25
N PHE A 40 -21.54 -5.33 -1.28
CA PHE A 40 -20.65 -6.17 -0.46
C PHE A 40 -19.83 -7.15 -1.29
N ASP A 41 -20.39 -7.77 -2.32
CA ASP A 41 -19.64 -8.70 -3.16
C ASP A 41 -18.48 -8.03 -3.88
N GLN A 42 -18.70 -6.85 -4.45
CA GLN A 42 -17.64 -6.05 -5.06
C GLN A 42 -16.57 -5.63 -4.04
N TYR A 43 -16.98 -5.26 -2.83
CA TYR A 43 -16.07 -4.94 -1.74
C TYR A 43 -15.24 -6.15 -1.33
N ARG A 44 -15.87 -7.32 -1.14
CA ARG A 44 -15.21 -8.58 -0.81
C ARG A 44 -14.16 -8.96 -1.85
N ASP A 45 -14.51 -8.90 -3.13
CA ASP A 45 -13.63 -9.25 -4.24
C ASP A 45 -12.44 -8.27 -4.32
N PHE A 46 -12.69 -6.97 -4.12
CA PHE A 46 -11.63 -5.98 -4.00
C PHE A 46 -10.68 -6.29 -2.84
N ARG A 47 -11.21 -6.66 -1.66
CA ARG A 47 -10.41 -6.99 -0.48
C ARG A 47 -9.57 -8.25 -0.67
N ALA A 48 -10.13 -9.26 -1.34
CA ALA A 48 -9.41 -10.48 -1.68
C ALA A 48 -8.23 -10.18 -2.63
N HIS A 49 -8.46 -9.37 -3.65
CA HIS A 49 -7.41 -8.93 -4.57
C HIS A 49 -6.34 -8.08 -3.87
N ASP A 50 -6.74 -7.10 -3.05
CA ASP A 50 -5.80 -6.26 -2.26
C ASP A 50 -4.91 -7.13 -1.35
N LEU A 51 -5.47 -8.15 -0.72
CA LEU A 51 -4.72 -9.11 0.11
C LEU A 51 -3.62 -9.81 -0.69
N GLN A 52 -3.93 -10.34 -1.87
CA GLN A 52 -2.95 -10.98 -2.76
C GLN A 52 -1.86 -10.00 -3.20
N GLN A 53 -2.24 -8.77 -3.57
CA GLN A 53 -1.29 -7.73 -3.96
C GLN A 53 -0.33 -7.36 -2.82
N ARG A 54 -0.84 -7.28 -1.59
CA ARG A 54 -0.01 -6.99 -0.41
C ARG A 54 0.98 -8.11 -0.13
N GLN A 55 0.55 -9.36 -0.18
CA GLN A 55 1.43 -10.51 -0.02
C GLN A 55 2.55 -10.50 -1.07
N ALA A 56 2.20 -10.33 -2.34
CA ALA A 56 3.17 -10.29 -3.43
C ALA A 56 4.16 -9.11 -3.29
N ARG A 57 3.69 -7.94 -2.86
CA ARG A 57 4.54 -6.77 -2.61
C ARG A 57 5.53 -7.02 -1.48
N LEU A 58 5.06 -7.57 -0.35
CA LEU A 58 5.90 -7.84 0.81
C LEU A 58 6.91 -8.95 0.52
N ALA A 59 6.53 -9.97 -0.26
CA ALA A 59 7.46 -10.99 -0.73
C ALA A 59 8.59 -10.38 -1.58
N ARG A 60 8.26 -9.48 -2.52
CA ARG A 60 9.26 -8.76 -3.31
C ARG A 60 10.16 -7.87 -2.45
N GLN A 61 9.60 -7.18 -1.46
CA GLN A 61 10.41 -6.38 -0.52
C GLN A 61 11.42 -7.24 0.23
N LEU A 62 11.03 -8.44 0.68
CA LEU A 62 11.94 -9.35 1.38
C LEU A 62 13.08 -9.89 0.52
N SER A 63 12.93 -9.84 -0.80
CA SER A 63 13.98 -10.25 -1.74
C SER A 63 15.02 -9.14 -1.99
N ASP A 64 14.81 -7.95 -1.44
CA ASP A 64 15.75 -6.82 -1.57
C ASP A 64 16.97 -7.06 -0.64
N PRO A 65 18.19 -7.23 -1.19
CA PRO A 65 19.39 -7.42 -0.40
C PRO A 65 19.83 -6.16 0.36
N GLY A 66 19.29 -4.98 0.01
CA GLY A 66 19.61 -3.70 0.65
C GLY A 66 18.86 -3.45 1.96
N LEU A 67 17.94 -4.33 2.36
CA LEU A 67 17.20 -4.15 3.61
C LEU A 67 18.11 -4.32 4.83
N SER A 68 18.04 -3.38 5.75
CA SER A 68 18.59 -3.55 7.09
C SER A 68 17.86 -4.65 7.87
N VAL A 69 18.49 -5.18 8.92
CA VAL A 69 17.89 -6.20 9.80
C VAL A 69 16.56 -5.74 10.39
N ALA A 70 16.47 -4.48 10.81
CA ALA A 70 15.27 -3.90 11.39
C ALA A 70 14.12 -3.76 10.37
N GLU A 71 14.45 -3.33 9.15
CA GLU A 71 13.47 -3.24 8.05
C GLU A 71 12.97 -4.62 7.65
N LYS A 72 13.86 -5.59 7.49
CA LYS A 72 13.51 -6.97 7.19
C LYS A 72 12.54 -7.54 8.23
N ALA A 73 12.85 -7.43 9.52
CA ALA A 73 11.98 -7.87 10.59
C ALA A 73 10.62 -7.16 10.57
N SER A 74 10.57 -5.88 10.21
CA SER A 74 9.32 -5.14 10.04
C SER A 74 8.48 -5.67 8.87
N VAL A 75 9.10 -5.94 7.73
CA VAL A 75 8.43 -6.51 6.55
C VAL A 75 7.92 -7.92 6.84
N GLU A 76 8.73 -8.77 7.51
CA GLU A 76 8.35 -10.12 7.92
C GLU A 76 7.11 -10.13 8.83
N ARG A 77 7.06 -9.25 9.86
CA ARG A 77 5.87 -9.13 10.71
C ARG A 77 4.61 -8.75 9.93
N ARG A 78 4.73 -7.80 9.00
CA ARG A 78 3.61 -7.42 8.14
C ARG A 78 3.18 -8.56 7.22
N LYS A 79 4.14 -9.27 6.63
CA LYS A 79 3.86 -10.43 5.77
C LYS A 79 3.13 -11.51 6.56
N ALA A 80 3.63 -11.87 7.74
CA ALA A 80 3.02 -12.87 8.61
C ALA A 80 1.57 -12.52 8.98
N TYR A 81 1.23 -11.25 9.16
CA TYR A 81 -0.15 -10.83 9.37
C TYR A 81 -1.03 -11.13 8.15
N TYR A 82 -0.59 -10.75 6.94
CA TYR A 82 -1.37 -10.99 5.73
C TYR A 82 -1.43 -12.47 5.34
N ASP A 83 -0.37 -13.24 5.63
CA ASP A 83 -0.38 -14.69 5.42
C ASP A 83 -1.41 -15.38 6.33
N ARG A 84 -1.50 -14.99 7.61
CA ARG A 84 -2.55 -15.50 8.50
C ARG A 84 -3.94 -15.16 7.99
N LEU A 85 -4.15 -13.94 7.52
CA LEU A 85 -5.45 -13.53 6.96
C LEU A 85 -5.79 -14.32 5.68
N ALA A 86 -4.81 -14.62 4.84
CA ALA A 86 -5.00 -15.43 3.64
C ALA A 86 -5.28 -16.91 3.95
N ALA A 87 -4.64 -17.46 5.01
CA ALA A 87 -4.83 -18.83 5.46
C ALA A 87 -6.14 -19.05 6.23
N MET A 88 -6.82 -17.96 6.61
CA MET A 88 -8.10 -18.04 7.30
C MET A 88 -9.17 -18.67 6.40
N PRO A 89 -10.09 -19.52 6.93
CA PRO A 89 -11.24 -20.02 6.19
C PRO A 89 -12.01 -18.90 5.50
N ALA A 90 -12.52 -19.17 4.30
CA ALA A 90 -13.18 -18.13 3.49
C ALA A 90 -14.35 -17.48 4.24
N GLU A 91 -15.15 -18.28 4.94
CA GLU A 91 -16.31 -17.83 5.72
C GLU A 91 -15.90 -16.88 6.86
N GLU A 92 -14.86 -17.21 7.62
CA GLU A 92 -14.35 -16.32 8.68
C GLU A 92 -13.82 -15.03 8.12
N ARG A 93 -13.10 -15.10 7.01
CA ARG A 93 -12.58 -13.91 6.33
C ARG A 93 -13.70 -13.03 5.78
N ASP A 94 -14.75 -13.63 5.23
CA ASP A 94 -15.92 -12.92 4.74
C ASP A 94 -16.70 -12.25 5.88
N GLN A 95 -16.77 -12.86 7.06
CA GLN A 95 -17.31 -12.21 8.27
C GLN A 95 -16.52 -10.96 8.67
N LEU A 96 -15.18 -11.02 8.62
CA LEU A 96 -14.34 -9.84 8.88
C LEU A 96 -14.57 -8.73 7.84
N TYR A 97 -14.73 -9.11 6.57
CA TYR A 97 -15.03 -8.15 5.51
C TYR A 97 -16.42 -7.56 5.67
N ARG A 98 -17.41 -8.37 6.06
CA ARG A 98 -18.76 -7.91 6.33
C ARG A 98 -18.78 -6.92 7.49
N ALA A 99 -18.19 -7.28 8.63
CA ALA A 99 -18.11 -6.38 9.77
C ALA A 99 -17.43 -5.04 9.44
N ARG A 100 -16.44 -5.05 8.55
CA ARG A 100 -15.81 -3.82 8.08
C ARG A 100 -16.69 -3.04 7.11
N PHE A 101 -17.40 -3.72 6.22
CA PHE A 101 -18.36 -3.13 5.29
C PHE A 101 -19.46 -2.40 6.07
N ASP A 102 -20.06 -3.06 7.06
CA ASP A 102 -21.15 -2.51 7.89
C ASP A 102 -20.69 -1.29 8.72
N GLN A 103 -19.40 -1.19 9.07
CA GLN A 103 -18.84 0.01 9.70
C GLN A 103 -18.72 1.20 8.75
N ILE A 104 -18.67 0.97 7.46
CA ILE A 104 -18.56 2.01 6.42
C ILE A 104 -19.95 2.39 5.94
N ASP A 105 -20.83 1.41 5.77
CA ASP A 105 -22.25 1.52 5.40
C ASP A 105 -23.02 2.15 6.58
N SER A 106 -23.00 3.47 6.63
CA SER A 106 -23.57 4.23 7.76
C SER A 106 -25.09 4.35 7.71
N ASN A 107 -25.67 4.28 6.52
CA ASN A 107 -27.11 4.31 6.28
C ASN A 107 -27.76 2.91 6.26
N HIS A 108 -26.93 1.85 6.27
CA HIS A 108 -27.32 0.44 6.26
C HIS A 108 -28.19 0.04 5.06
N ASP A 109 -27.92 0.63 3.88
CA ASP A 109 -28.63 0.28 2.64
C ASP A 109 -28.00 -0.92 1.90
N GLY A 110 -26.92 -1.47 2.42
CA GLY A 110 -26.19 -2.61 1.85
C GLY A 110 -25.26 -2.25 0.69
N LYS A 111 -24.96 -0.96 0.53
CA LYS A 111 -24.04 -0.44 -0.48
C LYS A 111 -23.14 0.62 0.13
N LEU A 112 -21.99 0.85 -0.45
CA LEU A 112 -21.10 1.94 -0.06
C LEU A 112 -21.14 3.02 -1.13
N ASP A 113 -21.69 4.17 -0.80
CA ASP A 113 -21.66 5.33 -1.67
C ASP A 113 -20.33 6.12 -1.61
N ALA A 114 -20.23 7.19 -2.39
CA ALA A 114 -19.02 7.99 -2.45
C ALA A 114 -18.76 8.77 -1.16
N GLU A 115 -19.80 9.21 -0.47
CA GLU A 115 -19.72 9.99 0.77
C GLU A 115 -19.26 9.11 1.93
N GLU A 116 -19.87 7.96 2.13
CA GLU A 116 -19.48 6.98 3.15
C GLU A 116 -18.01 6.55 3.01
N ARG A 117 -17.60 6.29 1.76
CA ARG A 117 -16.19 5.98 1.46
C ARG A 117 -15.26 7.16 1.74
N ALA A 118 -15.71 8.40 1.53
CA ALA A 118 -14.92 9.59 1.82
C ALA A 118 -14.78 9.80 3.34
N VAL A 119 -15.88 9.72 4.09
CA VAL A 119 -15.90 9.80 5.56
C VAL A 119 -15.00 8.72 6.16
N TRP A 120 -15.12 7.49 5.66
CA TRP A 120 -14.26 6.40 6.13
C TRP A 120 -12.77 6.66 5.88
N ARG A 121 -12.40 7.14 4.69
CA ARG A 121 -11.00 7.48 4.40
C ARG A 121 -10.46 8.56 5.33
N GLU A 122 -11.27 9.58 5.64
CA GLU A 122 -10.85 10.63 6.59
C GLU A 122 -10.65 10.07 7.99
N LYS A 123 -11.59 9.27 8.49
CA LYS A 123 -11.46 8.58 9.77
C LYS A 123 -10.17 7.73 9.86
N GLN A 124 -9.84 7.02 8.78
CA GLN A 124 -8.60 6.24 8.74
C GLN A 124 -7.36 7.15 8.75
N ARG A 125 -7.36 8.26 8.03
CA ARG A 125 -6.25 9.23 8.05
C ARG A 125 -6.03 9.80 9.46
N GLU A 126 -7.11 10.13 10.15
CA GLU A 126 -7.02 10.63 11.52
C GLU A 126 -6.41 9.60 12.46
N VAL A 127 -6.85 8.35 12.41
CA VAL A 127 -6.27 7.26 13.22
C VAL A 127 -4.77 7.11 12.95
N TYR A 128 -4.34 7.19 11.69
CA TYR A 128 -2.92 7.11 11.33
C TYR A 128 -2.13 8.31 11.85
N ARG A 129 -2.69 9.53 11.79
CA ARG A 129 -2.05 10.73 12.34
C ARG A 129 -1.84 10.60 13.86
N GLN A 130 -2.86 10.17 14.59
CA GLN A 130 -2.79 9.96 16.02
C GLN A 130 -1.74 8.90 16.39
N GLN A 131 -1.77 7.74 15.75
CA GLN A 131 -0.77 6.69 15.98
C GLN A 131 0.66 7.14 15.68
N SER A 132 0.84 7.96 14.66
CA SER A 132 2.16 8.51 14.30
C SER A 132 2.64 9.52 15.33
N ALA A 133 1.73 10.37 15.84
CA ALA A 133 2.04 11.32 16.92
C ALA A 133 2.40 10.60 18.23
N ASP A 134 1.66 9.54 18.57
CA ASP A 134 1.94 8.76 19.78
C ASP A 134 3.29 8.04 19.70
N ARG A 135 3.67 7.53 18.53
CA ARG A 135 4.99 6.91 18.32
C ARG A 135 6.14 7.92 18.35
N ALA A 136 5.86 9.18 18.01
CA ALA A 136 6.86 10.25 18.02
C ALA A 136 7.06 10.88 19.43
N ARG A 137 6.18 10.57 20.40
CA ARG A 137 6.34 11.06 21.76
C ARG A 137 7.56 10.42 22.44
N PRO A 138 8.39 11.21 23.10
CA PRO A 138 9.47 10.69 23.94
C PRO A 138 8.93 9.72 25.01
N VAL A 139 9.73 8.70 25.35
CA VAL A 139 9.34 7.63 26.29
C VAL A 139 8.99 8.17 27.68
N ASP A 140 9.60 9.27 28.09
CA ASP A 140 9.39 9.97 29.35
C ASP A 140 8.04 10.71 29.46
N GLN A 141 7.31 10.85 28.34
CA GLN A 141 5.98 11.48 28.27
C GLN A 141 4.86 10.47 27.96
N GLN A 142 5.17 9.18 27.98
CA GLN A 142 4.15 8.15 27.83
C GLN A 142 3.54 7.85 29.19
N PRO A 143 2.18 7.77 29.30
CA PRO A 143 1.48 7.52 30.55
C PRO A 143 1.77 6.13 31.12
#